data_515598d492c2c0a8043529aded7e27ef
#
_entry.id   515598d492c2c0a8043529aded7e27ef
#
_cell.length_a   1.000
_cell.length_b   1.000
_cell.length_c   1.000
_cell.angle_alpha   90.00
_cell.angle_beta   90.00
_cell.angle_gamma   90.00
#
_symmetry.space_group_name_H-M   'P 1'
#
loop_
_entity.id
_entity.type
_entity.pdbx_description
1 polymer ?
#
loop_
_entity_poly.entity_id
_entity_poly.type
_entity_poly.pdbx_seq_one_letter_code
_entity_poly.pdbx_strand_id
1 'polypeptide(L)'
;MKYSIIVPVFNRPDEVDELLESLCHQEAKDFEVIIVEDGSKKPCKDVCDKYAGILDLHYYFKDNSGPGQSRNYGAERAKGDWLIVLDSDVVLPEGYLTAINSSLFTLHSSLKTDAFGGPDASHPSFTPIQKAISYSMTSFFTTGGIRGGSSPKSGGVRGALDKFFPRSYNMGIRREVYQELGGFTKMRFGEDIDFSYRIIEAGYKTALIPEAWVWHKRRTDFRKFFRQVYNSGIARINLEKRHPGTLKLVHLLPTIFTLGVIGCILLFALGAGLYIEGEWLDANGLRPHDNMHQGVGFVFSVLASLPLLFYSSVICIDSSIRNRSLWVGLLSIPAAFTQLMGYGLGFIVSWWKRCILKQDEFTAFEKNFYK
;
A
#
# COMPACT_ATOMS: atom_id res chain seq x y z
N MET A 1 14.88 -27.69 -4.30
CA MET A 1 14.17 -26.57 -4.97
C MET A 1 14.99 -25.32 -4.76
N LYS A 2 15.29 -24.55 -5.80
CA LYS A 2 16.08 -23.33 -5.69
C LYS A 2 15.20 -22.09 -5.87
N TYR A 3 15.41 -21.09 -5.01
CA TYR A 3 14.75 -19.81 -5.11
C TYR A 3 15.67 -18.75 -5.70
N SER A 4 15.14 -17.86 -6.53
CA SER A 4 15.78 -16.60 -6.91
C SER A 4 15.03 -15.45 -6.26
N ILE A 5 15.66 -14.78 -5.29
CA ILE A 5 15.11 -13.63 -4.58
C ILE A 5 15.46 -12.36 -5.37
N ILE A 6 14.45 -11.67 -5.92
CA ILE A 6 14.62 -10.52 -6.81
C ILE A 6 14.22 -9.25 -6.07
N VAL A 7 15.14 -8.31 -5.97
CA VAL A 7 14.97 -7.06 -5.22
C VAL A 7 15.27 -5.86 -6.11
N PRO A 8 14.27 -5.09 -6.55
CA PRO A 8 14.48 -3.82 -7.21
C PRO A 8 14.86 -2.74 -6.18
N VAL A 9 15.91 -1.97 -6.48
CA VAL A 9 16.44 -0.95 -5.57
C VAL A 9 16.50 0.42 -6.25
N PHE A 10 16.11 1.46 -5.51
CA PHE A 10 16.30 2.85 -5.94
C PHE A 10 16.60 3.77 -4.75
N ASN A 11 17.86 4.22 -4.62
CA ASN A 11 18.35 5.12 -3.58
C ASN A 11 18.10 4.63 -2.14
N ARG A 12 18.34 3.35 -1.84
CA ARG A 12 18.03 2.71 -0.55
C ARG A 12 19.13 1.77 -0.04
N PRO A 13 20.40 2.21 0.05
CA PRO A 13 21.48 1.33 0.49
C PRO A 13 21.28 0.80 1.92
N ASP A 14 20.77 1.63 2.84
CA ASP A 14 20.57 1.24 4.24
C ASP A 14 19.49 0.15 4.39
N GLU A 15 18.39 0.25 3.64
CA GLU A 15 17.35 -0.76 3.65
C GLU A 15 17.82 -2.07 3.02
N VAL A 16 18.67 -2.00 2.00
CA VAL A 16 19.27 -3.20 1.38
C VAL A 16 20.21 -3.90 2.35
N ASP A 17 20.99 -3.16 3.16
CA ASP A 17 21.85 -3.74 4.20
C ASP A 17 21.05 -4.59 5.20
N GLU A 18 19.95 -4.03 5.74
CA GLU A 18 19.06 -4.75 6.66
C GLU A 18 18.40 -5.99 6.02
N LEU A 19 17.99 -5.89 4.75
CA LEU A 19 17.42 -7.02 4.01
C LEU A 19 18.45 -8.13 3.81
N LEU A 20 19.66 -7.80 3.33
CA LEU A 20 20.73 -8.77 3.10
C LEU A 20 21.18 -9.44 4.40
N GLU A 21 21.28 -8.68 5.49
CA GLU A 21 21.57 -9.25 6.81
C GLU A 21 20.49 -10.26 7.21
N SER A 22 19.21 -9.95 7.03
CA SER A 22 18.10 -10.86 7.35
C SER A 22 18.14 -12.13 6.47
N LEU A 23 18.62 -12.04 5.26
CA LEU A 23 18.84 -13.19 4.36
C LEU A 23 20.00 -14.08 4.81
N CYS A 24 21.05 -13.51 5.39
CA CYS A 24 22.13 -14.28 5.99
C CYS A 24 21.64 -15.17 7.15
N HIS A 25 20.61 -14.77 7.87
CA HIS A 25 20.05 -15.52 8.99
C HIS A 25 18.98 -16.55 8.61
N GLN A 26 18.67 -16.71 7.32
CA GLN A 26 17.73 -17.75 6.90
C GLN A 26 18.29 -19.15 7.17
N GLU A 27 17.45 -20.04 7.70
CA GLU A 27 17.79 -21.45 7.94
C GLU A 27 18.00 -22.21 6.63
N ALA A 28 17.12 -22.04 5.67
CA ALA A 28 17.24 -22.63 4.33
C ALA A 28 18.18 -21.80 3.48
N LYS A 29 19.19 -22.45 2.85
CA LYS A 29 20.26 -21.78 2.06
C LYS A 29 20.19 -22.03 0.56
N ASP A 30 19.21 -22.77 0.06
CA ASP A 30 19.08 -23.08 -1.38
C ASP A 30 18.40 -21.93 -2.14
N PHE A 31 19.06 -20.77 -2.16
CA PHE A 31 18.60 -19.58 -2.89
C PHE A 31 19.77 -18.72 -3.40
N GLU A 32 19.51 -17.97 -4.46
CA GLU A 32 20.32 -16.84 -4.92
C GLU A 32 19.59 -15.53 -4.68
N VAL A 33 20.34 -14.43 -4.57
CA VAL A 33 19.81 -13.06 -4.42
C VAL A 33 20.21 -12.23 -5.63
N ILE A 34 19.24 -11.58 -6.25
CA ILE A 34 19.43 -10.73 -7.43
C ILE A 34 18.99 -9.30 -7.08
N ILE A 35 19.98 -8.43 -6.85
CA ILE A 35 19.76 -7.02 -6.61
C ILE A 35 19.79 -6.27 -7.93
N VAL A 36 18.73 -5.55 -8.26
CA VAL A 36 18.62 -4.74 -9.47
C VAL A 36 18.51 -3.27 -9.11
N GLU A 37 19.60 -2.55 -9.24
CA GLU A 37 19.68 -1.10 -8.99
C GLU A 37 19.07 -0.34 -10.18
N ASP A 38 18.02 0.43 -9.95
CA ASP A 38 17.20 1.11 -10.96
C ASP A 38 17.61 2.58 -11.15
N GLY A 39 18.87 2.84 -11.50
CA GLY A 39 19.39 4.18 -11.78
C GLY A 39 19.55 5.06 -10.54
N SER A 40 19.95 4.49 -9.42
CA SER A 40 20.18 5.20 -8.17
C SER A 40 21.33 6.21 -8.23
N LYS A 41 21.12 7.36 -7.57
CA LYS A 41 22.21 8.31 -7.28
C LYS A 41 23.05 7.88 -6.07
N LYS A 42 22.46 7.07 -5.19
CA LYS A 42 23.11 6.43 -4.04
C LYS A 42 23.00 4.92 -4.24
N PRO A 43 23.91 4.30 -4.99
CA PRO A 43 23.84 2.86 -5.25
C PRO A 43 24.18 2.06 -4.00
N CYS A 44 23.69 0.82 -3.95
CA CYS A 44 23.95 -0.11 -2.85
C CYS A 44 25.05 -1.11 -3.15
N LYS A 45 25.90 -0.86 -4.17
CA LYS A 45 26.96 -1.80 -4.56
C LYS A 45 27.91 -2.14 -3.41
N ASP A 46 28.40 -1.12 -2.69
CA ASP A 46 29.33 -1.33 -1.56
C ASP A 46 28.69 -2.15 -0.44
N VAL A 47 27.36 -2.03 -0.25
CA VAL A 47 26.59 -2.87 0.66
C VAL A 47 26.57 -4.31 0.15
N CYS A 48 26.25 -4.53 -1.12
CA CYS A 48 26.23 -5.87 -1.71
C CYS A 48 27.58 -6.58 -1.61
N ASP A 49 28.67 -5.85 -1.82
CA ASP A 49 30.03 -6.40 -1.78
C ASP A 49 30.39 -6.97 -0.39
N LYS A 50 29.82 -6.46 0.71
CA LYS A 50 30.00 -7.02 2.07
C LYS A 50 29.43 -8.44 2.20
N TYR A 51 28.39 -8.77 1.45
CA TYR A 51 27.64 -10.04 1.56
C TYR A 51 28.00 -11.04 0.44
N ALA A 52 28.79 -10.64 -0.56
CA ALA A 52 29.12 -11.48 -1.72
C ALA A 52 29.87 -12.77 -1.36
N GLY A 53 30.56 -12.83 -0.21
CA GLY A 53 31.22 -14.04 0.31
C GLY A 53 30.32 -14.94 1.18
N ILE A 54 29.11 -14.48 1.50
CA ILE A 54 28.19 -15.15 2.41
C ILE A 54 26.95 -15.66 1.66
N LEU A 55 26.45 -14.87 0.72
CA LEU A 55 25.26 -15.15 -0.09
C LEU A 55 25.67 -15.39 -1.57
N ASP A 56 24.92 -16.25 -2.26
CA ASP A 56 24.96 -16.31 -3.74
C ASP A 56 24.28 -15.05 -4.28
N LEU A 57 25.03 -13.92 -4.31
CA LEU A 57 24.54 -12.57 -4.53
C LEU A 57 25.00 -12.03 -5.88
N HIS A 58 24.03 -11.58 -6.69
CA HIS A 58 24.25 -10.96 -7.99
C HIS A 58 23.74 -9.52 -7.98
N TYR A 59 24.61 -8.57 -8.25
CA TYR A 59 24.27 -7.14 -8.34
C TYR A 59 24.29 -6.66 -9.80
N TYR A 60 23.20 -6.01 -10.20
CA TYR A 60 23.05 -5.41 -11.53
C TYR A 60 22.62 -3.96 -11.42
N PHE A 61 23.25 -3.09 -12.20
CA PHE A 61 22.88 -1.70 -12.34
C PHE A 61 22.27 -1.44 -13.73
N LYS A 62 21.20 -0.70 -13.81
CA LYS A 62 20.56 -0.29 -15.07
C LYS A 62 19.96 1.10 -14.96
N ASP A 63 19.67 1.73 -16.10
CA ASP A 63 18.91 2.99 -16.13
C ASP A 63 17.52 2.83 -15.53
N ASN A 64 17.01 3.92 -14.91
CA ASN A 64 15.73 3.89 -14.24
C ASN A 64 14.58 3.61 -15.21
N SER A 65 13.85 2.54 -14.95
CA SER A 65 12.67 2.14 -15.72
C SER A 65 11.48 1.76 -14.85
N GLY A 66 11.63 1.89 -13.54
CA GLY A 66 10.62 1.57 -12.53
C GLY A 66 10.71 0.14 -11.99
N PRO A 67 10.03 -0.11 -10.83
CA PRO A 67 10.19 -1.34 -10.07
C PRO A 67 9.74 -2.58 -10.84
N GLY A 68 8.65 -2.52 -11.60
CA GLY A 68 8.17 -3.65 -12.39
C GLY A 68 9.18 -4.12 -13.43
N GLN A 69 9.79 -3.16 -14.17
CA GLN A 69 10.80 -3.49 -15.18
C GLN A 69 12.10 -3.98 -14.55
N SER A 70 12.45 -3.48 -13.36
CA SER A 70 13.62 -3.97 -12.64
C SER A 70 13.40 -5.40 -12.11
N ARG A 71 12.20 -5.75 -11.71
CA ARG A 71 11.84 -7.14 -11.37
C ARG A 71 11.93 -8.05 -12.59
N ASN A 72 11.45 -7.61 -13.76
CA ASN A 72 11.58 -8.37 -15.01
C ASN A 72 13.05 -8.60 -15.37
N TYR A 73 13.88 -7.54 -15.27
CA TYR A 73 15.31 -7.63 -15.52
C TYR A 73 16.02 -8.65 -14.63
N GLY A 74 15.63 -8.72 -13.34
CA GLY A 74 16.11 -9.74 -12.41
C GLY A 74 15.60 -11.14 -12.75
N ALA A 75 14.33 -11.27 -13.11
CA ALA A 75 13.70 -12.54 -13.47
C ALA A 75 14.32 -13.21 -14.71
N GLU A 76 14.78 -12.42 -15.70
CA GLU A 76 15.50 -12.91 -16.87
C GLU A 76 16.84 -13.56 -16.52
N ARG A 77 17.43 -13.20 -15.37
CA ARG A 77 18.75 -13.68 -14.90
C ARG A 77 18.65 -14.75 -13.83
N ALA A 78 17.44 -14.99 -13.37
CA ALA A 78 17.15 -15.94 -12.30
C ALA A 78 17.34 -17.39 -12.76
N LYS A 79 17.96 -18.22 -11.90
CA LYS A 79 18.21 -19.64 -12.13
C LYS A 79 17.28 -20.54 -11.33
N GLY A 80 16.63 -20.02 -10.27
CA GLY A 80 15.73 -20.78 -9.41
C GLY A 80 14.44 -21.21 -10.10
N ASP A 81 13.83 -22.26 -9.60
CA ASP A 81 12.52 -22.74 -10.09
C ASP A 81 11.40 -21.81 -9.64
N TRP A 82 11.60 -21.15 -8.51
CA TRP A 82 10.68 -20.16 -7.94
C TRP A 82 11.35 -18.79 -7.86
N LEU A 83 10.65 -17.77 -8.32
CA LEU A 83 11.02 -16.38 -8.16
C LEU A 83 10.32 -15.82 -6.93
N ILE A 84 11.08 -15.27 -5.98
CA ILE A 84 10.56 -14.55 -4.84
C ILE A 84 10.87 -13.08 -5.04
N VAL A 85 9.83 -12.29 -5.26
CA VAL A 85 9.93 -10.84 -5.42
C VAL A 85 9.74 -10.18 -4.07
N LEU A 86 10.70 -9.36 -3.66
CA LEU A 86 10.66 -8.57 -2.42
C LEU A 86 10.91 -7.09 -2.72
N ASP A 87 10.31 -6.20 -1.94
CA ASP A 87 10.71 -4.79 -1.95
C ASP A 87 11.99 -4.60 -1.12
N SER A 88 12.82 -3.61 -1.44
CA SER A 88 14.09 -3.35 -0.74
C SER A 88 13.91 -2.90 0.73
N ASP A 89 12.71 -2.50 1.13
CA ASP A 89 12.36 -2.03 2.48
C ASP A 89 11.65 -3.09 3.33
N VAL A 90 11.89 -4.38 3.04
CA VAL A 90 11.44 -5.49 3.88
C VAL A 90 12.59 -6.09 4.68
N VAL A 91 12.25 -6.70 5.82
CA VAL A 91 13.15 -7.51 6.64
C VAL A 91 12.48 -8.86 6.88
N LEU A 92 13.21 -9.94 6.76
CA LEU A 92 12.69 -11.29 6.84
C LEU A 92 12.90 -11.90 8.24
N PRO A 93 11.90 -12.62 8.79
CA PRO A 93 12.16 -13.49 9.95
C PRO A 93 13.02 -14.70 9.55
N GLU A 94 13.78 -15.26 10.48
CA GLU A 94 14.73 -16.36 10.23
C GLU A 94 14.08 -17.59 9.58
N GLY A 95 12.85 -17.92 9.95
CA GLY A 95 12.09 -19.05 9.41
C GLY A 95 11.32 -18.77 8.11
N TYR A 96 11.51 -17.64 7.43
CA TYR A 96 10.72 -17.25 6.25
C TYR A 96 10.80 -18.28 5.12
N LEU A 97 12.00 -18.66 4.69
CA LEU A 97 12.18 -19.64 3.62
C LEU A 97 11.78 -21.05 4.05
N THR A 98 11.98 -21.41 5.32
CA THR A 98 11.53 -22.67 5.90
C THR A 98 9.99 -22.79 5.86
N ALA A 99 9.29 -21.71 6.19
CA ALA A 99 7.83 -21.64 6.10
C ALA A 99 7.33 -21.81 4.67
N ILE A 100 7.99 -21.17 3.70
CA ILE A 100 7.67 -21.33 2.26
C ILE A 100 7.89 -22.80 1.83
N ASN A 101 9.05 -23.39 2.17
CA ASN A 101 9.34 -24.78 1.82
C ASN A 101 8.28 -25.74 2.35
N SER A 102 7.94 -25.62 3.63
CA SER A 102 6.94 -26.49 4.28
C SER A 102 5.56 -26.31 3.67
N SER A 103 5.15 -25.07 3.42
CA SER A 103 3.85 -24.76 2.83
C SER A 103 3.74 -25.22 1.38
N LEU A 104 4.76 -24.98 0.55
CA LEU A 104 4.77 -25.43 -0.84
C LEU A 104 4.78 -26.95 -0.95
N PHE A 105 5.49 -27.65 -0.06
CA PHE A 105 5.44 -29.12 -0.03
C PHE A 105 4.02 -29.62 0.23
N THR A 106 3.31 -29.05 1.20
CA THR A 106 1.93 -29.41 1.54
C THR A 106 0.94 -28.95 0.48
N LEU A 107 1.03 -27.70 0.02
CA LEU A 107 0.11 -27.12 -0.98
C LEU A 107 0.31 -27.72 -2.36
N HIS A 108 1.56 -28.02 -2.74
CA HIS A 108 1.85 -28.61 -4.05
C HIS A 108 1.31 -30.03 -4.17
N SER A 109 1.29 -30.79 -3.08
CA SER A 109 0.72 -32.14 -3.05
C SER A 109 -0.81 -32.12 -3.13
N SER A 110 -1.47 -31.07 -2.59
CA SER A 110 -2.93 -30.99 -2.49
C SER A 110 -3.60 -30.02 -3.45
N LEU A 111 -2.97 -28.88 -3.79
CA LEU A 111 -3.61 -27.76 -4.48
C LEU A 111 -2.86 -27.26 -5.73
N LYS A 112 -1.66 -27.76 -6.04
CA LYS A 112 -0.83 -27.29 -7.19
C LYS A 112 -0.74 -25.77 -7.25
N THR A 113 -0.21 -25.14 -6.19
CA THR A 113 -0.05 -23.69 -6.15
C THR A 113 1.02 -23.21 -7.14
N ASP A 114 0.73 -22.17 -7.91
CA ASP A 114 1.60 -21.60 -8.93
C ASP A 114 2.22 -20.26 -8.50
N ALA A 115 1.51 -19.53 -7.62
CA ALA A 115 2.02 -18.31 -7.00
C ALA A 115 1.50 -18.17 -5.57
N PHE A 116 2.26 -17.48 -4.74
CA PHE A 116 1.90 -17.23 -3.34
C PHE A 116 2.27 -15.81 -2.91
N GLY A 117 1.78 -15.41 -1.76
CA GLY A 117 2.25 -14.24 -1.03
C GLY A 117 2.12 -14.47 0.47
N GLY A 118 2.80 -13.65 1.21
CA GLY A 118 2.72 -13.61 2.67
C GLY A 118 2.28 -12.25 3.19
N PRO A 119 1.82 -12.18 4.46
CA PRO A 119 1.41 -10.92 5.07
C PRO A 119 2.60 -10.01 5.38
N ASP A 120 2.30 -8.72 5.55
CA ASP A 120 3.25 -7.75 6.08
C ASP A 120 2.94 -7.40 7.55
N ALA A 121 3.98 -7.17 8.32
CA ALA A 121 3.90 -6.75 9.71
C ALA A 121 4.61 -5.40 9.92
N SER A 122 4.17 -4.68 10.95
CA SER A 122 4.84 -3.46 11.39
C SER A 122 6.12 -3.82 12.14
N HIS A 123 7.25 -3.23 11.75
CA HIS A 123 8.50 -3.45 12.47
C HIS A 123 8.43 -2.84 13.88
N PRO A 124 9.00 -3.47 14.91
CA PRO A 124 8.99 -2.94 16.29
C PRO A 124 9.59 -1.53 16.42
N SER A 125 10.60 -1.19 15.60
CA SER A 125 11.28 0.10 15.58
C SER A 125 10.48 1.24 14.94
N PHE A 126 9.24 1.03 14.49
CA PHE A 126 8.44 2.07 13.86
C PHE A 126 8.27 3.29 14.75
N THR A 127 8.53 4.48 14.18
CA THR A 127 8.22 5.76 14.79
C THR A 127 6.71 5.91 15.02
N PRO A 128 6.26 6.81 15.92
CA PRO A 128 4.83 7.07 16.12
C PRO A 128 4.07 7.39 14.82
N ILE A 129 4.68 8.14 13.89
CA ILE A 129 4.09 8.45 12.57
C ILE A 129 3.95 7.19 11.73
N GLN A 130 4.96 6.33 11.68
CA GLN A 130 4.88 5.08 10.94
C GLN A 130 3.84 4.12 11.52
N LYS A 131 3.69 4.06 12.87
CA LYS A 131 2.62 3.31 13.54
C LYS A 131 1.24 3.84 13.17
N ALA A 132 1.06 5.15 13.16
CA ALA A 132 -0.18 5.80 12.75
C ALA A 132 -0.53 5.54 11.28
N ILE A 133 0.46 5.61 10.36
CA ILE A 133 0.29 5.26 8.95
C ILE A 133 -0.04 3.77 8.81
N SER A 134 0.66 2.89 9.52
CA SER A 134 0.37 1.44 9.51
C SER A 134 -1.05 1.16 9.99
N TYR A 135 -1.49 1.80 11.07
CA TYR A 135 -2.86 1.72 11.54
C TYR A 135 -3.86 2.14 10.44
N SER A 136 -3.66 3.30 9.81
CA SER A 136 -4.57 3.78 8.76
C SER A 136 -4.61 2.86 7.54
N MET A 137 -3.54 2.12 7.24
CA MET A 137 -3.48 1.17 6.13
C MET A 137 -4.15 -0.18 6.43
N THR A 138 -4.36 -0.53 7.70
CA THR A 138 -4.82 -1.86 8.13
C THR A 138 -6.13 -1.84 8.92
N SER A 139 -6.56 -0.68 9.42
CA SER A 139 -7.79 -0.55 10.20
C SER A 139 -9.04 -0.79 9.36
N PHE A 140 -10.02 -1.45 9.95
CA PHE A 140 -11.35 -1.58 9.36
C PHE A 140 -12.01 -0.23 9.08
N PHE A 141 -11.83 0.74 9.97
CA PHE A 141 -12.42 2.08 9.85
C PHE A 141 -11.84 2.93 8.70
N THR A 142 -10.76 2.50 8.06
CA THR A 142 -10.11 3.22 6.96
C THR A 142 -10.11 2.42 5.66
N THR A 143 -9.86 1.11 5.72
CA THR A 143 -9.72 0.26 4.51
C THR A 143 -10.84 -0.75 4.34
N GLY A 144 -11.82 -0.77 5.26
CA GLY A 144 -12.92 -1.75 5.23
C GLY A 144 -12.43 -3.20 5.36
N GLY A 145 -11.25 -3.41 5.95
CA GLY A 145 -10.66 -4.73 6.13
C GLY A 145 -10.00 -5.34 4.89
N ILE A 146 -9.95 -4.65 3.75
CA ILE A 146 -9.32 -5.18 2.52
C ILE A 146 -7.83 -5.47 2.71
N ARG A 147 -7.11 -4.66 3.50
CA ARG A 147 -5.69 -4.81 3.77
C ARG A 147 -5.36 -5.45 5.12
N GLY A 148 -6.33 -5.57 6.01
CA GLY A 148 -6.10 -5.98 7.40
C GLY A 148 -6.12 -7.48 7.66
N GLY A 149 -6.30 -8.32 6.64
CA GLY A 149 -6.59 -9.75 6.81
C GLY A 149 -5.41 -10.65 7.16
N SER A 150 -4.24 -10.13 7.44
CA SER A 150 -3.04 -10.95 7.39
C SER A 150 -1.98 -10.67 8.45
N SER A 151 -2.34 -10.14 9.61
CA SER A 151 -1.38 -10.17 10.72
C SER A 151 -1.20 -11.62 11.19
N PRO A 152 0.03 -12.11 11.41
CA PRO A 152 0.28 -13.44 11.96
C PRO A 152 -0.44 -13.69 13.29
N LYS A 153 -0.82 -12.62 13.99
CA LYS A 153 -1.55 -12.64 15.28
C LYS A 153 -3.07 -12.63 15.14
N SER A 154 -3.61 -12.39 13.97
CA SER A 154 -5.06 -12.43 13.73
C SER A 154 -5.49 -13.81 13.27
N GLY A 155 -5.23 -14.87 14.02
CA GLY A 155 -5.66 -16.27 13.90
C GLY A 155 -6.69 -16.72 12.86
N GLY A 156 -6.80 -16.03 11.78
CA GLY A 156 -7.67 -16.32 10.65
C GLY A 156 -6.94 -17.12 9.61
N VAL A 157 -6.72 -18.41 9.88
CA VAL A 157 -6.48 -19.41 8.83
C VAL A 157 -7.71 -19.38 7.92
N ARG A 158 -7.71 -18.54 6.93
CA ARG A 158 -8.54 -18.78 5.76
C ARG A 158 -7.70 -19.63 4.83
N GLY A 159 -8.04 -20.90 4.78
CA GLY A 159 -7.45 -21.88 3.88
C GLY A 159 -7.31 -21.34 2.46
N ALA A 160 -6.55 -22.02 1.64
CA ALA A 160 -6.28 -21.70 0.26
C ALA A 160 -7.46 -20.98 -0.38
N LEU A 161 -7.36 -19.67 -0.48
CA LEU A 161 -8.34 -18.89 -1.21
C LEU A 161 -8.02 -19.16 -2.68
N ASP A 162 -8.94 -19.76 -3.42
CA ASP A 162 -8.80 -19.99 -4.86
C ASP A 162 -8.49 -18.70 -5.66
N LYS A 163 -8.49 -17.55 -5.00
CA LYS A 163 -8.23 -16.22 -5.56
C LYS A 163 -7.53 -15.31 -4.54
N PHE A 164 -6.33 -15.64 -4.14
CA PHE A 164 -5.45 -14.70 -3.41
C PHE A 164 -4.72 -13.81 -4.42
N PHE A 165 -4.50 -12.54 -4.09
CA PHE A 165 -3.79 -11.56 -4.92
C PHE A 165 -2.41 -11.28 -4.31
N PRO A 166 -1.34 -12.01 -4.72
CA PRO A 166 0.01 -11.76 -4.24
C PRO A 166 0.45 -10.31 -4.51
N ARG A 167 1.21 -9.75 -3.58
CA ARG A 167 1.70 -8.35 -3.68
C ARG A 167 3.21 -8.36 -3.81
N SER A 168 3.74 -7.46 -4.63
CA SER A 168 5.16 -7.44 -4.99
C SER A 168 6.14 -7.25 -3.82
N TYR A 169 5.68 -6.75 -2.68
CA TYR A 169 6.55 -6.67 -1.50
C TYR A 169 6.89 -8.05 -0.90
N ASN A 170 6.10 -9.09 -1.22
CA ASN A 170 6.27 -10.47 -0.76
C ASN A 170 5.46 -11.41 -1.67
N MET A 171 5.99 -11.69 -2.85
CA MET A 171 5.36 -12.53 -3.88
C MET A 171 6.30 -13.63 -4.32
N GLY A 172 5.85 -14.87 -4.24
CA GLY A 172 6.51 -16.01 -4.87
C GLY A 172 5.72 -16.51 -6.07
N ILE A 173 6.40 -16.91 -7.14
CA ILE A 173 5.79 -17.43 -8.37
C ILE A 173 6.74 -18.42 -9.06
N ARG A 174 6.21 -19.47 -9.66
CA ARG A 174 6.99 -20.38 -10.48
C ARG A 174 7.59 -19.63 -11.67
N ARG A 175 8.88 -19.84 -11.91
CA ARG A 175 9.60 -19.13 -12.98
C ARG A 175 8.97 -19.31 -14.35
N GLU A 176 8.52 -20.52 -14.68
CA GLU A 176 7.83 -20.81 -15.94
C GLU A 176 6.54 -19.99 -16.11
N VAL A 177 5.72 -19.86 -15.05
CA VAL A 177 4.47 -19.06 -15.06
C VAL A 177 4.79 -17.57 -15.23
N TYR A 178 5.84 -17.09 -14.54
CA TYR A 178 6.30 -15.71 -14.70
C TYR A 178 6.70 -15.41 -16.15
N GLN A 179 7.45 -16.31 -16.76
CA GLN A 179 7.92 -16.16 -18.14
C GLN A 179 6.76 -16.25 -19.14
N GLU A 180 5.85 -17.19 -18.98
CA GLU A 180 4.67 -17.35 -19.83
C GLU A 180 3.77 -16.10 -19.82
N LEU A 181 3.58 -15.51 -18.65
CA LEU A 181 2.77 -14.30 -18.49
C LEU A 181 3.53 -13.01 -18.87
N GLY A 182 4.84 -13.07 -19.20
CA GLY A 182 5.64 -11.91 -19.57
C GLY A 182 5.95 -10.95 -18.42
N GLY A 183 5.85 -11.40 -17.17
CA GLY A 183 6.19 -10.61 -15.99
C GLY A 183 5.33 -9.36 -15.76
N PHE A 184 5.91 -8.34 -15.13
CA PHE A 184 5.22 -7.07 -14.81
C PHE A 184 5.09 -6.16 -16.04
N THR A 185 3.92 -5.55 -16.20
CA THR A 185 3.67 -4.54 -17.25
C THR A 185 4.36 -3.19 -16.92
N LYS A 186 4.46 -2.30 -17.92
CA LYS A 186 4.99 -0.93 -17.73
C LYS A 186 4.02 -0.01 -16.97
N MET A 187 3.31 -0.53 -15.99
CA MET A 187 2.44 0.22 -15.11
C MET A 187 3.26 0.69 -13.89
N ARG A 188 3.19 1.98 -13.54
CA ARG A 188 4.00 2.53 -12.44
C ARG A 188 3.44 2.22 -11.05
N PHE A 189 2.13 2.18 -10.91
CA PHE A 189 1.42 1.88 -9.66
C PHE A 189 0.32 0.88 -9.92
N GLY A 190 0.27 -0.17 -9.12
CA GLY A 190 -0.69 -1.27 -9.25
C GLY A 190 -0.24 -2.36 -10.21
N GLU A 191 1.04 -2.34 -10.64
CA GLU A 191 1.65 -3.37 -11.48
C GLU A 191 1.62 -4.75 -10.83
N ASP A 192 1.66 -4.79 -9.49
CA ASP A 192 1.54 -6.01 -8.71
C ASP A 192 0.10 -6.56 -8.73
N ILE A 193 -0.89 -5.69 -8.67
CA ILE A 193 -2.30 -6.09 -8.77
C ILE A 193 -2.63 -6.51 -10.21
N ASP A 194 -2.16 -5.77 -11.21
CA ASP A 194 -2.28 -6.14 -12.63
C ASP A 194 -1.71 -7.54 -12.88
N PHE A 195 -0.50 -7.80 -12.37
CA PHE A 195 0.12 -9.11 -12.52
C PHE A 195 -0.66 -10.21 -11.80
N SER A 196 -1.16 -9.96 -10.59
CA SER A 196 -2.00 -10.91 -9.86
C SER A 196 -3.32 -11.20 -10.58
N TYR A 197 -3.94 -10.22 -11.23
CA TYR A 197 -5.11 -10.48 -12.09
C TYR A 197 -4.74 -11.39 -13.25
N ARG A 198 -3.65 -11.12 -13.96
CA ARG A 198 -3.22 -11.96 -15.10
C ARG A 198 -2.89 -13.39 -14.69
N ILE A 199 -2.29 -13.61 -13.52
CA ILE A 199 -2.05 -14.93 -12.96
C ILE A 199 -3.39 -15.69 -12.80
N ILE A 200 -4.39 -15.06 -12.19
CA ILE A 200 -5.69 -15.66 -11.91
C ILE A 200 -6.52 -15.85 -13.19
N GLU A 201 -6.50 -14.88 -14.10
CA GLU A 201 -7.22 -14.92 -15.38
C GLU A 201 -6.67 -16.01 -16.30
N ALA A 202 -5.37 -16.29 -16.23
CA ALA A 202 -4.74 -17.40 -16.93
C ALA A 202 -5.03 -18.79 -16.30
N GLY A 203 -5.78 -18.84 -15.20
CA GLY A 203 -6.19 -20.09 -14.54
C GLY A 203 -5.19 -20.65 -13.53
N TYR A 204 -4.09 -19.93 -13.25
CA TYR A 204 -3.08 -20.31 -12.26
C TYR A 204 -3.62 -20.14 -10.83
N LYS A 205 -3.18 -21.04 -9.95
CA LYS A 205 -3.60 -21.05 -8.55
C LYS A 205 -2.70 -20.22 -7.68
N THR A 206 -3.32 -19.40 -6.83
CA THR A 206 -2.63 -18.53 -5.89
C THR A 206 -2.93 -18.93 -4.45
N ALA A 207 -1.98 -18.74 -3.54
CA ALA A 207 -2.14 -19.04 -2.12
C ALA A 207 -1.62 -17.91 -1.22
N LEU A 208 -2.22 -17.77 -0.04
CA LEU A 208 -1.66 -17.03 1.07
C LEU A 208 -0.90 -18.00 1.96
N ILE A 209 0.38 -17.71 2.24
CA ILE A 209 1.19 -18.43 3.24
C ILE A 209 1.35 -17.51 4.45
N PRO A 210 0.53 -17.66 5.51
CA PRO A 210 0.55 -16.75 6.66
C PRO A 210 1.88 -16.74 7.40
N GLU A 211 2.60 -17.86 7.42
CA GLU A 211 3.88 -18.04 8.08
C GLU A 211 5.04 -17.38 7.33
N ALA A 212 4.89 -17.15 6.00
CA ALA A 212 5.86 -16.44 5.17
C ALA A 212 5.62 -14.91 5.23
N TRP A 213 5.54 -14.36 6.43
CA TRP A 213 5.34 -12.94 6.64
C TRP A 213 6.68 -12.17 6.62
N VAL A 214 6.60 -10.85 6.36
CA VAL A 214 7.76 -9.97 6.36
C VAL A 214 7.48 -8.71 7.17
N TRP A 215 8.51 -8.12 7.80
CA TRP A 215 8.42 -6.74 8.26
C TRP A 215 8.56 -5.82 7.06
N HIS A 216 7.60 -4.91 6.87
CA HIS A 216 7.61 -3.98 5.74
C HIS A 216 7.60 -2.54 6.26
N LYS A 217 8.65 -1.78 5.95
CA LYS A 217 8.79 -0.39 6.40
C LYS A 217 7.71 0.50 5.82
N ARG A 218 7.14 1.35 6.66
CA ARG A 218 6.13 2.32 6.24
C ARG A 218 6.76 3.67 5.89
N ARG A 219 6.05 4.50 5.14
CA ARG A 219 6.46 5.88 4.86
C ARG A 219 6.71 6.63 6.15
N THR A 220 7.71 7.50 6.15
CA THR A 220 8.20 8.20 7.33
C THR A 220 7.47 9.53 7.60
N ASP A 221 6.70 10.02 6.62
CA ASP A 221 5.95 11.27 6.71
C ASP A 221 4.63 11.23 5.92
N PHE A 222 3.69 12.12 6.30
CA PHE A 222 2.36 12.20 5.69
C PHE A 222 2.38 12.66 4.23
N ARG A 223 3.37 13.46 3.80
CA ARG A 223 3.47 13.95 2.42
C ARG A 223 3.82 12.81 1.47
N LYS A 224 4.79 11.97 1.85
CA LYS A 224 5.14 10.75 1.08
C LYS A 224 3.97 9.76 1.09
N PHE A 225 3.29 9.64 2.23
CA PHE A 225 2.14 8.78 2.37
C PHE A 225 0.96 9.25 1.49
N PHE A 226 0.65 10.56 1.48
CA PHE A 226 -0.38 11.13 0.60
C PHE A 226 -0.11 10.81 -0.87
N ARG A 227 1.14 11.01 -1.35
CA ARG A 227 1.51 10.68 -2.74
C ARG A 227 1.28 9.21 -3.07
N GLN A 228 1.61 8.32 -2.14
CA GLN A 228 1.40 6.89 -2.31
C GLN A 228 -0.09 6.54 -2.45
N VAL A 229 -0.92 7.01 -1.54
CA VAL A 229 -2.36 6.67 -1.56
C VAL A 229 -3.10 7.37 -2.69
N TYR A 230 -2.69 8.58 -3.07
CA TYR A 230 -3.23 9.29 -4.23
C TYR A 230 -3.00 8.48 -5.54
N ASN A 231 -1.77 8.01 -5.75
CA ASN A 231 -1.47 7.15 -6.89
C ASN A 231 -2.18 5.79 -6.83
N SER A 232 -2.44 5.27 -5.63
CA SER A 232 -3.27 4.05 -5.48
C SER A 232 -4.71 4.29 -5.94
N GLY A 233 -5.27 5.48 -5.70
CA GLY A 233 -6.58 5.89 -6.23
C GLY A 233 -6.59 5.99 -7.75
N ILE A 234 -5.54 6.59 -8.36
CA ILE A 234 -5.36 6.64 -9.82
C ILE A 234 -5.27 5.22 -10.40
N ALA A 235 -4.42 4.40 -9.81
CA ALA A 235 -4.19 3.03 -10.26
C ALA A 235 -5.48 2.19 -10.27
N ARG A 236 -6.43 2.44 -9.36
CA ARG A 236 -7.69 1.69 -9.32
C ARG A 236 -8.52 1.84 -10.60
N ILE A 237 -8.57 3.05 -11.18
CA ILE A 237 -9.27 3.28 -12.45
C ILE A 237 -8.50 2.67 -13.62
N ASN A 238 -7.17 2.77 -13.62
CA ASN A 238 -6.34 2.14 -14.64
C ASN A 238 -6.52 0.62 -14.64
N LEU A 239 -6.55 0.00 -13.44
CA LEU A 239 -6.81 -1.43 -13.29
C LEU A 239 -8.20 -1.85 -13.75
N GLU A 240 -9.25 -1.06 -13.45
CA GLU A 240 -10.60 -1.35 -13.95
C GLU A 240 -10.67 -1.31 -15.47
N LYS A 241 -9.92 -0.39 -16.12
CA LYS A 241 -9.87 -0.34 -17.58
C LYS A 241 -9.08 -1.48 -18.22
N ARG A 242 -8.10 -2.04 -17.51
CA ARG A 242 -7.32 -3.20 -17.96
C ARG A 242 -8.04 -4.52 -17.67
N HIS A 243 -8.70 -4.60 -16.52
CA HIS A 243 -9.43 -5.76 -16.00
C HIS A 243 -10.86 -5.35 -15.65
N PRO A 244 -11.78 -5.26 -16.62
CA PRO A 244 -13.15 -4.80 -16.40
C PRO A 244 -13.91 -5.68 -15.38
N GLY A 245 -14.70 -5.03 -14.51
CA GLY A 245 -15.46 -5.70 -13.46
C GLY A 245 -14.68 -5.96 -12.17
N THR A 246 -13.46 -5.46 -12.05
CA THR A 246 -12.65 -5.58 -10.83
C THR A 246 -12.91 -4.48 -9.80
N LEU A 247 -13.63 -3.43 -10.20
CA LEU A 247 -14.05 -2.34 -9.31
C LEU A 247 -15.18 -2.81 -8.39
N LYS A 248 -14.93 -2.78 -7.07
CA LYS A 248 -15.90 -3.15 -6.04
C LYS A 248 -16.40 -1.90 -5.31
N LEU A 249 -17.60 -1.95 -4.72
CA LEU A 249 -18.17 -0.84 -3.94
C LEU A 249 -17.23 -0.31 -2.86
N VAL A 250 -16.49 -1.20 -2.21
CA VAL A 250 -15.50 -0.82 -1.19
C VAL A 250 -14.40 0.12 -1.72
N HIS A 251 -14.07 0.07 -3.01
CA HIS A 251 -13.11 0.99 -3.64
C HIS A 251 -13.67 2.41 -3.80
N LEU A 252 -15.00 2.59 -3.72
CA LEU A 252 -15.67 3.89 -3.76
C LEU A 252 -15.75 4.57 -2.38
N LEU A 253 -15.64 3.80 -1.28
CA LEU A 253 -15.77 4.34 0.07
C LEU A 253 -14.83 5.53 0.35
N PRO A 254 -13.55 5.50 -0.02
CA PRO A 254 -12.67 6.66 0.15
C PRO A 254 -13.13 7.90 -0.64
N THR A 255 -13.72 7.69 -1.81
CA THR A 255 -14.27 8.77 -2.63
C THR A 255 -15.51 9.37 -1.97
N ILE A 256 -16.43 8.55 -1.48
CA ILE A 256 -17.62 8.98 -0.74
C ILE A 256 -17.20 9.75 0.52
N PHE A 257 -16.24 9.23 1.27
CA PHE A 257 -15.67 9.91 2.44
C PHE A 257 -15.10 11.29 2.06
N THR A 258 -14.32 11.36 0.98
CA THR A 258 -13.73 12.62 0.51
C THR A 258 -14.79 13.66 0.17
N LEU A 259 -15.83 13.26 -0.57
CA LEU A 259 -16.96 14.14 -0.91
C LEU A 259 -17.74 14.56 0.34
N GLY A 260 -17.92 13.65 1.31
CA GLY A 260 -18.54 13.95 2.60
C GLY A 260 -17.76 15.00 3.41
N VAL A 261 -16.41 14.84 3.47
CA VAL A 261 -15.54 15.84 4.14
C VAL A 261 -15.62 17.21 3.44
N ILE A 262 -15.59 17.23 2.11
CA ILE A 262 -15.75 18.48 1.34
C ILE A 262 -17.13 19.10 1.64
N GLY A 263 -18.20 18.31 1.65
CA GLY A 263 -19.53 18.75 1.99
C GLY A 263 -19.62 19.33 3.42
N CYS A 264 -19.00 18.67 4.40
CA CYS A 264 -18.91 19.21 5.77
C CYS A 264 -18.16 20.54 5.82
N ILE A 265 -17.04 20.69 5.10
CA ILE A 265 -16.29 21.95 5.04
C ILE A 265 -17.13 23.06 4.43
N LEU A 266 -17.84 22.79 3.32
CA LEU A 266 -18.71 23.76 2.67
C LEU A 266 -19.91 24.16 3.56
N LEU A 267 -20.53 23.19 4.22
CA LEU A 267 -21.64 23.43 5.14
C LEU A 267 -21.19 24.24 6.36
N PHE A 268 -20.00 23.94 6.89
CA PHE A 268 -19.40 24.71 7.99
C PHE A 268 -19.10 26.15 7.55
N ALA A 269 -18.52 26.35 6.37
CA ALA A 269 -18.24 27.68 5.84
C ALA A 269 -19.52 28.50 5.62
N LEU A 270 -20.57 27.88 5.10
CA LEU A 270 -21.88 28.49 4.96
C LEU A 270 -22.46 28.87 6.33
N GLY A 271 -22.42 27.94 7.29
CA GLY A 271 -22.88 28.19 8.66
C GLY A 271 -22.14 29.31 9.36
N ALA A 272 -20.81 29.33 9.24
CA ALA A 272 -19.98 30.41 9.79
C ALA A 272 -20.28 31.76 9.12
N GLY A 273 -20.50 31.78 7.82
CA GLY A 273 -20.89 32.98 7.07
C GLY A 273 -22.22 33.57 7.55
N LEU A 274 -23.24 32.72 7.67
CA LEU A 274 -24.58 33.13 8.19
C LEU A 274 -24.50 33.64 9.62
N TYR A 275 -23.66 33.00 10.45
CA TYR A 275 -23.46 33.41 11.84
C TYR A 275 -22.82 34.80 11.91
N ILE A 276 -21.75 35.04 11.17
CA ILE A 276 -21.05 36.32 11.11
C ILE A 276 -21.92 37.42 10.51
N GLU A 277 -22.70 37.13 9.47
CA GLU A 277 -23.66 38.05 8.88
C GLU A 277 -24.72 38.48 9.90
N GLY A 278 -25.26 37.53 10.66
CA GLY A 278 -26.21 37.78 11.74
C GLY A 278 -25.63 38.69 12.82
N GLU A 279 -24.39 38.46 13.28
CA GLU A 279 -23.70 39.33 14.23
C GLU A 279 -23.45 40.75 13.68
N TRP A 280 -23.10 40.86 12.41
CA TRP A 280 -22.85 42.15 11.77
C TRP A 280 -24.15 42.99 11.67
N LEU A 281 -25.25 42.36 11.26
CA LEU A 281 -26.58 43.01 11.21
C LEU A 281 -27.02 43.50 12.59
N ASP A 282 -26.73 42.74 13.64
CA ASP A 282 -26.95 43.08 15.03
C ASP A 282 -26.17 44.33 15.45
N ALA A 283 -24.87 44.31 15.24
CA ALA A 283 -23.97 45.38 15.63
C ALA A 283 -24.30 46.71 14.96
N ASN A 284 -24.97 46.70 13.80
CA ASN A 284 -25.38 47.89 13.04
C ASN A 284 -26.82 48.29 13.24
N GLY A 285 -27.58 47.63 14.14
CA GLY A 285 -28.97 47.96 14.41
C GLY A 285 -29.93 47.69 13.24
N LEU A 286 -29.52 46.88 12.27
CA LEU A 286 -30.25 46.58 11.04
C LEU A 286 -31.13 45.32 11.18
N ARG A 287 -31.38 44.85 12.38
CA ARG A 287 -32.15 43.61 12.65
C ARG A 287 -33.59 43.68 12.18
N PRO A 288 -34.07 42.69 11.43
CA PRO A 288 -35.41 42.17 11.57
C PRO A 288 -35.51 41.39 12.89
N HIS A 289 -36.62 41.41 13.59
CA HIS A 289 -36.87 40.81 14.91
C HIS A 289 -36.55 39.32 15.12
N ASP A 290 -35.77 38.71 14.23
CA ASP A 290 -35.55 37.25 14.20
C ASP A 290 -34.05 36.91 14.17
N ASN A 291 -33.56 36.21 15.22
CA ASN A 291 -32.20 35.65 15.33
C ASN A 291 -31.98 34.47 14.37
N MET A 292 -32.79 34.33 13.32
CA MET A 292 -32.82 33.16 12.44
C MET A 292 -31.47 32.88 11.75
N HIS A 293 -30.78 33.92 11.24
CA HIS A 293 -29.49 33.76 10.57
C HIS A 293 -28.40 33.18 11.49
N GLN A 294 -28.29 33.69 12.71
CA GLN A 294 -27.36 33.17 13.72
C GLN A 294 -27.71 31.75 14.14
N GLY A 295 -28.99 31.46 14.39
CA GLY A 295 -29.50 30.14 14.79
C GLY A 295 -29.25 29.11 13.70
N VAL A 296 -29.59 29.41 12.45
CA VAL A 296 -29.33 28.51 11.29
C VAL A 296 -27.83 28.33 11.06
N GLY A 297 -27.02 29.41 11.14
CA GLY A 297 -25.58 29.37 11.00
C GLY A 297 -24.93 28.47 12.06
N PHE A 298 -25.34 28.58 13.31
CA PHE A 298 -24.89 27.71 14.39
C PHE A 298 -25.25 26.24 14.14
N VAL A 299 -26.51 25.95 13.78
CA VAL A 299 -26.97 24.59 13.49
C VAL A 299 -26.14 23.96 12.34
N PHE A 300 -25.92 24.69 11.26
CA PHE A 300 -25.11 24.18 10.13
C PHE A 300 -23.67 23.89 10.54
N SER A 301 -23.05 24.77 11.34
CA SER A 301 -21.68 24.58 11.84
C SER A 301 -21.58 23.34 12.74
N VAL A 302 -22.56 23.12 13.61
CA VAL A 302 -22.63 21.92 14.47
C VAL A 302 -22.83 20.66 13.64
N LEU A 303 -23.83 20.63 12.74
CA LEU A 303 -24.10 19.48 11.88
C LEU A 303 -22.92 19.10 11.00
N ALA A 304 -22.15 20.09 10.52
CA ALA A 304 -20.94 19.87 9.73
C ALA A 304 -19.79 19.29 10.57
N SER A 305 -19.67 19.72 11.83
CA SER A 305 -18.54 19.33 12.70
C SER A 305 -18.73 17.95 13.34
N LEU A 306 -19.96 17.59 13.73
CA LEU A 306 -20.25 16.36 14.46
C LEU A 306 -19.75 15.08 13.78
N PRO A 307 -19.99 14.83 12.48
CA PRO A 307 -19.52 13.61 11.82
C PRO A 307 -17.98 13.51 11.83
N LEU A 308 -17.30 14.64 11.62
CA LEU A 308 -15.82 14.68 11.59
C LEU A 308 -15.23 14.45 12.98
N LEU A 309 -15.81 15.04 14.02
CA LEU A 309 -15.42 14.85 15.41
C LEU A 309 -15.67 13.39 15.85
N PHE A 310 -16.84 12.85 15.53
CA PHE A 310 -17.17 11.45 15.83
C PHE A 310 -16.17 10.49 15.17
N TYR A 311 -15.93 10.63 13.86
CA TYR A 311 -14.98 9.79 13.15
C TYR A 311 -13.56 9.92 13.70
N SER A 312 -13.10 11.14 13.98
CA SER A 312 -11.79 11.41 14.59
C SER A 312 -11.66 10.73 15.96
N SER A 313 -12.72 10.77 16.78
CA SER A 313 -12.75 10.13 18.09
C SER A 313 -12.64 8.60 17.97
N VAL A 314 -13.39 7.99 17.05
CA VAL A 314 -13.33 6.54 16.79
C VAL A 314 -11.90 6.12 16.38
N ILE A 315 -11.30 6.84 15.44
CA ILE A 315 -9.91 6.59 14.99
C ILE A 315 -8.91 6.72 16.14
N CYS A 316 -9.03 7.80 16.91
CA CYS A 316 -8.13 8.07 18.03
C CYS A 316 -8.22 6.96 19.09
N ILE A 317 -9.43 6.59 19.51
CA ILE A 317 -9.66 5.58 20.55
C ILE A 317 -9.17 4.19 20.08
N ASP A 318 -9.64 3.72 18.91
CA ASP A 318 -9.24 2.39 18.38
C ASP A 318 -7.72 2.28 18.19
N SER A 319 -7.11 3.32 17.61
CA SER A 319 -5.66 3.34 17.42
C SER A 319 -4.88 3.42 18.73
N SER A 320 -5.36 4.20 19.70
CA SER A 320 -4.73 4.30 21.02
C SER A 320 -4.71 2.96 21.74
N ILE A 321 -5.83 2.23 21.68
CA ILE A 321 -5.95 0.88 22.29
C ILE A 321 -5.00 -0.10 21.59
N ARG A 322 -5.03 -0.15 20.26
CA ARG A 322 -4.19 -1.10 19.49
C ARG A 322 -2.69 -0.86 19.64
N ASN A 323 -2.28 0.40 19.68
CA ASN A 323 -0.87 0.79 19.79
C ASN A 323 -0.42 1.04 21.23
N ARG A 324 -1.31 0.96 22.23
CA ARG A 324 -1.06 1.29 23.63
C ARG A 324 -0.41 2.68 23.81
N SER A 325 -0.86 3.65 23.02
CA SER A 325 -0.30 5.00 22.98
C SER A 325 -1.33 6.02 22.49
N LEU A 326 -1.69 6.97 23.36
CA LEU A 326 -2.57 8.09 23.01
C LEU A 326 -1.96 8.96 21.92
N TRP A 327 -0.63 9.13 21.94
CA TRP A 327 0.08 9.93 20.93
C TRP A 327 -0.06 9.31 19.54
N VAL A 328 0.07 7.99 19.41
CA VAL A 328 -0.17 7.28 18.14
C VAL A 328 -1.65 7.42 17.74
N GLY A 329 -2.57 7.36 18.69
CA GLY A 329 -4.00 7.59 18.45
C GLY A 329 -4.28 8.96 17.82
N LEU A 330 -3.72 10.01 18.40
CA LEU A 330 -3.84 11.38 17.87
C LEU A 330 -3.23 11.50 16.46
N LEU A 331 -2.05 10.94 16.22
CA LEU A 331 -1.41 10.93 14.91
C LEU A 331 -2.17 10.09 13.88
N SER A 332 -2.98 9.13 14.33
CA SER A 332 -3.79 8.29 13.43
C SER A 332 -4.97 9.04 12.83
N ILE A 333 -5.42 10.15 13.43
CA ILE A 333 -6.45 11.00 12.84
C ILE A 333 -5.97 11.56 11.49
N PRO A 334 -4.89 12.39 11.42
CA PRO A 334 -4.40 12.88 10.13
C PRO A 334 -3.95 11.75 9.19
N ALA A 335 -3.47 10.61 9.70
CA ALA A 335 -3.14 9.46 8.88
C ALA A 335 -4.37 8.87 8.19
N ALA A 336 -5.50 8.72 8.89
CA ALA A 336 -6.75 8.20 8.35
C ALA A 336 -7.35 9.14 7.29
N PHE A 337 -7.35 10.45 7.58
CA PHE A 337 -7.78 11.44 6.59
C PHE A 337 -6.87 11.45 5.35
N THR A 338 -5.54 11.36 5.54
CA THR A 338 -4.58 11.24 4.42
C THR A 338 -4.86 10.00 3.58
N GLN A 339 -5.11 8.84 4.22
CA GLN A 339 -5.42 7.58 3.54
C GLN A 339 -6.68 7.70 2.68
N LEU A 340 -7.78 8.18 3.25
CA LEU A 340 -9.08 8.20 2.59
C LEU A 340 -9.17 9.32 1.56
N MET A 341 -8.80 10.55 1.94
CA MET A 341 -8.86 11.69 1.03
C MET A 341 -7.82 11.59 -0.09
N GLY A 342 -6.61 11.15 0.23
CA GLY A 342 -5.58 10.96 -0.80
C GLY A 342 -6.04 9.98 -1.87
N TYR A 343 -6.53 8.80 -1.45
CA TYR A 343 -7.07 7.81 -2.38
C TYR A 343 -8.31 8.35 -3.13
N GLY A 344 -9.27 8.93 -2.41
CA GLY A 344 -10.51 9.45 -3.00
C GLY A 344 -10.27 10.54 -4.05
N LEU A 345 -9.37 11.48 -3.76
CA LEU A 345 -8.97 12.52 -4.72
C LEU A 345 -8.28 11.92 -5.96
N GLY A 346 -7.35 10.98 -5.76
CA GLY A 346 -6.69 10.28 -6.86
C GLY A 346 -7.69 9.53 -7.75
N PHE A 347 -8.67 8.87 -7.13
CA PHE A 347 -9.74 8.17 -7.82
C PHE A 347 -10.62 9.13 -8.64
N ILE A 348 -11.09 10.25 -8.05
CA ILE A 348 -11.92 11.26 -8.73
C ILE A 348 -11.18 11.84 -9.93
N VAL A 349 -9.91 12.26 -9.75
CA VAL A 349 -9.10 12.83 -10.83
C VAL A 349 -8.88 11.82 -11.95
N SER A 350 -8.60 10.56 -11.60
CA SER A 350 -8.40 9.51 -12.58
C SER A 350 -9.70 9.16 -13.31
N TRP A 351 -10.81 9.06 -12.60
CA TRP A 351 -12.11 8.82 -13.20
C TRP A 351 -12.46 9.94 -14.20
N TRP A 352 -12.30 11.22 -13.81
CA TRP A 352 -12.55 12.35 -14.67
C TRP A 352 -11.70 12.31 -15.96
N LYS A 353 -10.38 12.16 -15.79
CA LYS A 353 -9.45 12.15 -16.93
C LYS A 353 -9.66 10.94 -17.84
N ARG A 354 -9.79 9.74 -17.25
CA ARG A 354 -9.82 8.48 -18.01
C ARG A 354 -11.20 8.12 -18.56
N CYS A 355 -12.27 8.47 -17.84
CA CYS A 355 -13.64 8.09 -18.22
C CYS A 355 -14.38 9.21 -18.91
N ILE A 356 -14.23 10.48 -18.49
CA ILE A 356 -14.90 11.63 -19.08
C ILE A 356 -14.05 12.20 -20.23
N LEU A 357 -12.79 12.59 -19.96
CA LEU A 357 -11.91 13.19 -20.95
C LEU A 357 -11.22 12.17 -21.87
N LYS A 358 -11.38 10.88 -21.62
CA LYS A 358 -10.82 9.77 -22.42
C LYS A 358 -9.29 9.86 -22.63
N GLN A 359 -8.57 10.47 -21.71
CA GLN A 359 -7.11 10.57 -21.74
C GLN A 359 -6.44 9.21 -21.52
N ASP A 360 -5.19 9.08 -21.93
CA ASP A 360 -4.37 7.89 -21.72
C ASP A 360 -4.03 7.66 -20.26
N GLU A 361 -3.47 6.47 -19.96
CA GLU A 361 -2.99 6.11 -18.63
C GLU A 361 -1.92 7.09 -18.15
N PHE A 362 -2.05 7.54 -16.92
CA PHE A 362 -1.13 8.51 -16.33
C PHE A 362 -0.82 8.15 -14.87
N THR A 363 0.27 8.73 -14.37
CA THR A 363 0.71 8.65 -12.98
C THR A 363 0.95 10.07 -12.48
N ALA A 364 0.55 10.38 -11.24
CA ALA A 364 0.86 11.65 -10.63
C ALA A 364 2.26 11.63 -10.00
N PHE A 365 2.85 12.82 -9.87
CA PHE A 365 4.17 13.02 -9.23
C PHE A 365 5.35 12.31 -9.91
N GLU A 366 5.30 12.08 -11.22
CA GLU A 366 6.34 11.39 -11.99
C GLU A 366 7.74 11.96 -11.76
N LYS A 367 7.86 13.31 -11.74
CA LYS A 367 9.14 14.01 -11.50
C LYS A 367 9.81 13.65 -10.17
N ASN A 368 9.07 13.11 -9.20
CA ASN A 368 9.61 12.73 -7.89
C ASN A 368 10.10 11.27 -7.83
N PHE A 369 9.85 10.49 -8.88
CA PHE A 369 10.19 9.07 -8.93
C PHE A 369 11.33 8.76 -9.93
N TYR A 370 11.67 9.72 -10.79
CA TYR A 370 12.67 9.55 -11.87
C TYR A 370 13.82 10.57 -11.81
N LYS A 371 13.93 11.37 -10.74
CA LYS A 371 15.01 12.36 -10.58
C LYS A 371 15.83 12.13 -9.33
#